data_8fe936b2a62c4144c9413f3553dd1ae8
#
_entry.id   8fe936b2a62c4144c9413f3553dd1ae8
#
_cell.length_a   1.000
_cell.length_b   1.000
_cell.length_c   1.000
_cell.angle_alpha   90.00
_cell.angle_beta   90.00
_cell.angle_gamma   90.00
#
_symmetry.space_group_name_H-M   'P 1'
#
loop_
_entity.id
_entity.type
_entity.pdbx_description
1 polymer ?
#
loop_
_entity_poly.entity_id
_entity_poly.type
_entity_poly.pdbx_seq_one_letter_code
_entity_poly.pdbx_strand_id
1 'polypeptide(L)'
;MGTLILGFPHNKNILQNNIFWLISGFFIHMSFWTSLFLIASSDVNLLEPIGISLPPRTTLIFLIGLSALMDSLAYFGGKKFGKRKFLSNISPSKTVEGFFIALLGTPVLVMPFLALFYEYNFFGLLGIILIVSLFSVLGD
;
A
#
# COMPACT_ATOMS: atom_id res chain seq x y z
N MET A 1 -6.45 -9.44 15.65
CA MET A 1 -6.95 -9.28 14.27
C MET A 1 -7.90 -10.38 13.83
N GLY A 2 -7.64 -11.66 14.13
CA GLY A 2 -8.56 -12.76 13.80
C GLY A 2 -9.96 -12.65 14.39
N THR A 3 -10.13 -12.04 15.57
CA THR A 3 -11.42 -11.84 16.23
C THR A 3 -12.32 -10.81 15.55
N LEU A 4 -11.75 -9.78 14.90
CA LEU A 4 -12.50 -8.81 14.10
C LEU A 4 -13.07 -9.43 12.82
N ILE A 5 -12.30 -10.30 12.17
CA ILE A 5 -12.71 -10.99 10.95
C ILE A 5 -13.75 -12.07 11.26
N LEU A 6 -13.59 -12.81 12.36
CA LEU A 6 -14.55 -13.82 12.80
C LEU A 6 -15.84 -13.23 13.40
N GLY A 7 -15.79 -11.99 13.91
CA GLY A 7 -16.96 -11.26 14.42
C GLY A 7 -17.73 -10.47 13.36
N PHE A 8 -17.23 -10.38 12.12
CA PHE A 8 -17.81 -9.57 11.06
C PHE A 8 -19.31 -9.84 10.79
N PRO A 9 -19.81 -11.08 10.78
CA PRO A 9 -21.25 -11.31 10.63
C PRO A 9 -22.08 -11.07 11.90
N HIS A 10 -21.48 -10.99 13.09
CA HIS A 10 -22.22 -10.87 14.35
C HIS A 10 -22.47 -9.43 14.80
N ASN A 11 -21.70 -8.47 14.33
CA ASN A 11 -21.83 -7.06 14.77
C ASN A 11 -22.61 -6.22 13.75
N LYS A 12 -23.79 -6.70 13.35
CA LYS A 12 -24.66 -6.07 12.35
C LYS A 12 -25.04 -4.62 12.69
N ASN A 13 -25.14 -4.29 13.97
CA ASN A 13 -25.62 -2.97 14.41
C ASN A 13 -24.65 -1.83 14.07
N ILE A 14 -23.34 -2.06 14.15
CA ILE A 14 -22.32 -1.04 13.78
C ILE A 14 -22.19 -0.95 12.26
N LEU A 15 -22.22 -2.10 11.58
CA LEU A 15 -22.08 -2.18 10.12
C LEU A 15 -23.31 -1.65 9.37
N GLN A 16 -24.49 -1.64 9.99
CA GLN A 16 -25.72 -1.10 9.42
C GLN A 16 -25.89 0.40 9.69
N ASN A 17 -25.05 1.01 10.53
CA ASN A 17 -25.15 2.45 10.82
C ASN A 17 -24.48 3.27 9.73
N ASN A 18 -25.27 3.79 8.79
CA ASN A 18 -24.81 4.65 7.70
C ASN A 18 -24.03 5.87 8.20
N ILE A 19 -24.39 6.40 9.37
CA ILE A 19 -23.74 7.56 9.98
C ILE A 19 -22.30 7.21 10.39
N PHE A 20 -22.09 6.02 10.96
CA PHE A 20 -20.74 5.54 11.32
C PHE A 20 -19.82 5.48 10.08
N TRP A 21 -20.30 4.95 8.96
CA TRP A 21 -19.54 4.86 7.72
C TRP A 21 -19.26 6.21 7.09
N LEU A 22 -20.23 7.13 7.13
CA LEU A 22 -20.05 8.51 6.66
C LEU A 22 -18.98 9.25 7.48
N ILE A 23 -19.05 9.18 8.80
CA ILE A 23 -18.08 9.80 9.69
C ILE A 23 -16.68 9.20 9.49
N SER A 24 -16.57 7.88 9.47
CA SER A 24 -15.29 7.19 9.25
C SER A 24 -14.69 7.54 7.89
N GLY A 25 -15.50 7.53 6.83
CA GLY A 25 -15.08 7.92 5.48
C GLY A 25 -14.61 9.36 5.42
N PHE A 26 -15.30 10.27 6.09
CA PHE A 26 -14.90 11.68 6.18
C PHE A 26 -13.53 11.84 6.87
N PHE A 27 -13.31 11.19 8.02
CA PHE A 27 -12.03 11.27 8.73
C PHE A 27 -10.88 10.66 7.92
N ILE A 28 -11.10 9.53 7.27
CA ILE A 28 -10.10 8.90 6.40
C ILE A 28 -9.74 9.84 5.24
N HIS A 29 -10.75 10.43 4.61
CA HIS A 29 -10.54 11.34 3.48
C HIS A 29 -9.81 12.63 3.89
N MET A 30 -10.19 13.23 5.01
CA MET A 30 -9.52 14.40 5.57
C MET A 30 -8.07 14.10 5.95
N SER A 31 -7.80 12.97 6.60
CA SER A 31 -6.44 12.55 6.95
C SER A 31 -5.57 12.34 5.71
N PHE A 32 -6.12 11.74 4.66
CA PHE A 32 -5.43 11.55 3.39
C PHE A 32 -5.00 12.88 2.76
N TRP A 33 -5.95 13.82 2.58
CA TRP A 33 -5.65 15.13 2.00
C TRP A 33 -4.70 15.95 2.84
N THR A 34 -4.87 15.93 4.17
CA THR A 34 -3.97 16.63 5.10
C THR A 34 -2.54 16.08 5.00
N SER A 35 -2.38 14.76 4.95
CA SER A 35 -1.07 14.12 4.81
C SER A 35 -0.41 14.48 3.48
N LEU A 36 -1.15 14.44 2.37
CA LEU A 36 -0.65 14.84 1.06
C LEU A 36 -0.19 16.31 1.07
N PHE A 37 -1.00 17.20 1.65
CA PHE A 37 -0.67 18.62 1.74
C PHE A 37 0.58 18.86 2.59
N LEU A 38 0.68 18.23 3.75
CA LEU A 38 1.83 18.35 4.65
C LEU A 38 3.12 17.86 3.99
N ILE A 39 3.09 16.73 3.30
CA ILE A 39 4.26 16.21 2.58
C ILE A 39 4.62 17.14 1.43
N ALA A 40 3.65 17.59 0.64
CA ALA A 40 3.89 18.47 -0.52
C ALA A 40 4.42 19.86 -0.14
N SER A 41 4.04 20.36 1.05
CA SER A 41 4.46 21.67 1.57
C SER A 41 5.68 21.62 2.49
N SER A 42 6.14 20.43 2.88
CA SER A 42 7.31 20.27 3.72
C SER A 42 8.61 20.39 2.90
N ASP A 43 9.67 20.87 3.54
CA ASP A 43 11.03 20.83 2.99
C ASP A 43 11.77 19.54 3.40
N VAL A 44 11.07 18.60 4.01
CA VAL A 44 11.66 17.36 4.53
C VAL A 44 11.73 16.30 3.45
N ASN A 45 12.94 15.81 3.18
CA ASN A 45 13.18 14.69 2.28
C ASN A 45 12.93 13.36 3.00
N LEU A 46 11.74 12.79 2.87
CA LEU A 46 11.35 11.54 3.56
C LEU A 46 12.22 10.34 3.21
N LEU A 47 12.85 10.33 2.04
CA LEU A 47 13.69 9.23 1.56
C LEU A 47 15.19 9.47 1.76
N GLU A 48 15.58 10.64 2.28
CA GLU A 48 16.97 10.97 2.57
C GLU A 48 17.67 9.99 3.53
N PRO A 49 17.00 9.48 4.60
CA PRO A 49 17.62 8.50 5.50
C PRO A 49 18.05 7.19 4.82
N ILE A 50 17.51 6.90 3.65
CA ILE A 50 17.88 5.72 2.85
C ILE A 50 18.78 6.07 1.64
N GLY A 51 19.30 7.30 1.58
CA GLY A 51 20.21 7.75 0.52
C GLY A 51 19.52 8.30 -0.72
N ILE A 52 18.19 8.40 -0.73
CA ILE A 52 17.46 8.91 -1.90
C ILE A 52 17.02 10.34 -1.63
N SER A 53 17.70 11.29 -2.26
CA SER A 53 17.34 12.71 -2.16
C SER A 53 16.37 13.09 -3.26
N LEU A 54 15.08 13.08 -2.94
CA LEU A 54 14.00 13.51 -3.83
C LEU A 54 13.27 14.71 -3.22
N PRO A 55 12.91 15.71 -4.04
CA PRO A 55 11.99 16.77 -3.61
C PRO A 55 10.68 16.15 -3.08
N PRO A 56 10.03 16.76 -2.07
CA PRO A 56 8.82 16.21 -1.46
C PRO A 56 7.71 15.86 -2.46
N ARG A 57 7.51 16.71 -3.46
CA ARG A 57 6.53 16.45 -4.53
C ARG A 57 6.86 15.21 -5.37
N THR A 58 8.15 15.03 -5.69
CA THR A 58 8.62 13.86 -6.44
C THR A 58 8.52 12.60 -5.59
N THR A 59 8.79 12.72 -4.29
CA THR A 59 8.60 11.63 -3.31
C THR A 59 7.16 11.15 -3.28
N LEU A 60 6.17 12.08 -3.30
CA LEU A 60 4.76 11.71 -3.38
C LEU A 60 4.43 10.94 -4.66
N ILE A 61 4.90 11.45 -5.81
CA ILE A 61 4.69 10.77 -7.10
C ILE A 61 5.32 9.37 -7.08
N PHE A 62 6.51 9.25 -6.50
CA PHE A 62 7.19 7.97 -6.34
C PHE A 62 6.39 6.99 -5.48
N LEU A 63 5.89 7.41 -4.32
CA LEU A 63 5.09 6.55 -3.43
C LEU A 63 3.77 6.12 -4.06
N ILE A 64 3.07 7.04 -4.75
CA ILE A 64 1.84 6.72 -5.49
C ILE A 64 2.15 5.75 -6.63
N GLY A 65 3.22 5.98 -7.39
CA GLY A 65 3.65 5.09 -8.46
C GLY A 65 4.03 3.71 -7.95
N LEU A 66 4.71 3.64 -6.80
CA LEU A 66 5.05 2.38 -6.13
C LEU A 66 3.80 1.57 -5.76
N SER A 67 2.80 2.23 -5.16
CA SER A 67 1.52 1.59 -4.82
C SER A 67 0.80 1.08 -6.08
N ALA A 68 0.69 1.91 -7.12
CA ALA A 68 0.06 1.53 -8.39
C ALA A 68 0.80 0.36 -9.10
N LEU A 69 2.12 0.33 -9.02
CA LEU A 69 2.92 -0.77 -9.56
C LEU A 69 2.62 -2.07 -8.82
N MET A 70 2.55 -2.01 -7.50
CA MET A 70 2.22 -3.16 -6.66
C MET A 70 0.84 -3.73 -6.97
N ASP A 71 -0.18 -2.88 -7.05
CA ASP A 71 -1.54 -3.30 -7.37
C ASP A 71 -1.60 -3.93 -8.76
N SER A 72 -0.87 -3.37 -9.72
CA SER A 72 -0.75 -3.94 -11.07
C SER A 72 -0.09 -5.31 -11.05
N LEU A 73 1.03 -5.47 -10.33
CA LEU A 73 1.71 -6.76 -10.20
C LEU A 73 0.85 -7.80 -9.47
N ALA A 74 0.15 -7.39 -8.41
CA ALA A 74 -0.79 -8.24 -7.69
C ALA A 74 -1.92 -8.72 -8.59
N TYR A 75 -2.50 -7.82 -9.38
CA TYR A 75 -3.57 -8.14 -10.32
C TYR A 75 -3.10 -9.10 -11.42
N PHE A 76 -2.03 -8.75 -12.15
CA PHE A 76 -1.52 -9.59 -13.25
C PHE A 76 -0.98 -10.92 -12.74
N GLY A 77 -0.25 -10.90 -11.61
CA GLY A 77 0.26 -12.09 -10.96
C GLY A 77 -0.87 -13.02 -10.48
N GLY A 78 -1.88 -12.44 -9.83
CA GLY A 78 -3.06 -13.16 -9.38
C GLY A 78 -3.88 -13.74 -10.53
N LYS A 79 -4.05 -13.01 -11.62
CA LYS A 79 -4.76 -13.48 -12.81
C LYS A 79 -4.04 -14.64 -13.51
N LYS A 80 -2.70 -14.60 -13.57
CA LYS A 80 -1.92 -15.59 -14.30
C LYS A 80 -1.59 -16.83 -13.46
N PHE A 81 -1.31 -16.65 -12.17
CA PHE A 81 -0.80 -17.70 -11.29
C PHE A 81 -1.70 -17.97 -10.07
N GLY A 82 -2.75 -17.18 -9.85
CA GLY A 82 -3.59 -17.28 -8.68
C GLY A 82 -4.36 -18.60 -8.63
N LYS A 83 -4.15 -19.33 -7.55
CA LYS A 83 -4.85 -20.60 -7.25
C LYS A 83 -5.63 -20.49 -5.95
N ARG A 84 -5.09 -19.76 -4.96
CA ARG A 84 -5.65 -19.63 -3.62
C ARG A 84 -6.19 -18.23 -3.41
N LYS A 85 -7.45 -18.12 -3.02
CA LYS A 85 -8.05 -16.82 -2.67
C LYS A 85 -7.50 -16.35 -1.33
N PHE A 86 -7.11 -15.08 -1.25
CA PHE A 86 -6.50 -14.51 -0.03
C PHE A 86 -7.52 -14.34 1.09
N LEU A 87 -8.70 -13.80 0.77
CA LEU A 87 -9.82 -13.58 1.70
C LEU A 87 -11.14 -13.78 0.93
N SER A 88 -11.56 -15.03 0.75
CA SER A 88 -12.72 -15.38 -0.08
C SER A 88 -14.01 -14.66 0.32
N ASN A 89 -14.16 -14.31 1.60
CA ASN A 89 -15.37 -13.69 2.13
C ASN A 89 -15.38 -12.15 2.02
N ILE A 90 -14.24 -11.50 1.83
CA ILE A 90 -14.11 -10.04 1.82
C ILE A 90 -13.72 -9.55 0.42
N SER A 91 -12.72 -10.17 -0.20
CA SER A 91 -12.25 -9.82 -1.54
C SER A 91 -12.00 -11.08 -2.38
N PRO A 92 -13.01 -11.57 -3.12
CA PRO A 92 -12.91 -12.82 -3.87
C PRO A 92 -11.96 -12.76 -5.08
N SER A 93 -11.55 -11.56 -5.50
CA SER A 93 -10.63 -11.34 -6.63
C SER A 93 -9.16 -11.43 -6.24
N LYS A 94 -8.82 -11.28 -4.94
CA LYS A 94 -7.43 -11.28 -4.48
C LYS A 94 -6.91 -12.69 -4.23
N THR A 95 -5.71 -12.95 -4.71
CA THR A 95 -5.04 -14.24 -4.58
C THR A 95 -3.77 -14.12 -3.77
N VAL A 96 -3.43 -15.17 -3.02
CA VAL A 96 -2.19 -15.24 -2.23
C VAL A 96 -0.97 -15.16 -3.13
N GLU A 97 -1.03 -15.82 -4.28
CA GLU A 97 0.05 -15.83 -5.27
C GLU A 97 0.27 -14.44 -5.86
N GLY A 98 -0.82 -13.71 -6.16
CA GLY A 98 -0.74 -12.33 -6.62
C GLY A 98 -0.06 -11.41 -5.62
N PHE A 99 -0.39 -11.57 -4.33
CA PHE A 99 0.28 -10.82 -3.26
C PHE A 99 1.78 -11.08 -3.21
N PHE A 100 2.21 -12.35 -3.23
CA PHE A 100 3.64 -12.67 -3.21
C PHE A 100 4.37 -12.20 -4.47
N ILE A 101 3.72 -12.26 -5.64
CA ILE A 101 4.29 -11.74 -6.89
C ILE A 101 4.49 -10.22 -6.82
N ALA A 102 3.55 -9.49 -6.25
CA ALA A 102 3.70 -8.05 -6.03
C ALA A 102 4.81 -7.75 -5.01
N LEU A 103 4.82 -8.46 -3.88
CA LEU A 103 5.77 -8.28 -2.80
C LEU A 103 7.23 -8.50 -3.24
N LEU A 104 7.47 -9.54 -4.05
CA LEU A 104 8.80 -9.86 -4.56
C LEU A 104 9.12 -9.14 -5.88
N GLY A 105 8.13 -8.96 -6.73
CA GLY A 105 8.29 -8.32 -8.04
C GLY A 105 8.57 -6.83 -7.96
N THR A 106 7.95 -6.14 -6.99
CA THR A 106 8.16 -4.70 -6.82
C THR A 106 9.63 -4.35 -6.50
N PRO A 107 10.29 -4.97 -5.51
CA PRO A 107 11.71 -4.72 -5.28
C PRO A 107 12.58 -5.05 -6.49
N VAL A 108 12.30 -6.18 -7.16
CA VAL A 108 13.07 -6.63 -8.33
C VAL A 108 13.00 -5.63 -9.49
N LEU A 109 11.90 -4.91 -9.65
CA LEU A 109 11.75 -3.89 -10.69
C LEU A 109 12.27 -2.53 -10.25
N VAL A 110 11.95 -2.10 -9.02
CA VAL A 110 12.22 -0.75 -8.54
C VAL A 110 13.67 -0.56 -8.15
N MET A 111 14.28 -1.53 -7.46
CA MET A 111 15.65 -1.39 -6.95
C MET A 111 16.70 -1.25 -8.06
N PRO A 112 16.73 -2.09 -9.13
CA PRO A 112 17.66 -1.89 -10.22
C PRO A 112 17.44 -0.57 -10.96
N PHE A 113 16.19 -0.13 -11.11
CA PHE A 113 15.87 1.14 -11.73
C PHE A 113 16.42 2.31 -10.91
N LEU A 114 16.23 2.32 -9.60
CA LEU A 114 16.76 3.37 -8.73
C LEU A 114 18.29 3.36 -8.65
N ALA A 115 18.91 2.18 -8.71
CA ALA A 115 20.37 2.04 -8.71
C ALA A 115 21.07 2.74 -9.87
N LEU A 116 20.36 3.04 -10.96
CA LEU A 116 20.89 3.80 -12.09
C LEU A 116 21.04 5.29 -11.77
N PHE A 117 20.30 5.82 -10.80
CA PHE A 117 20.20 7.25 -10.53
C PHE A 117 20.63 7.65 -9.11
N TYR A 118 20.57 6.70 -8.16
CA TYR A 118 20.77 6.97 -6.74
C TYR A 118 21.61 5.89 -6.07
N GLU A 119 22.50 6.31 -5.17
CA GLU A 119 23.10 5.43 -4.19
C GLU A 119 22.18 5.36 -2.99
N TYR A 120 21.61 4.19 -2.70
CA TYR A 120 20.63 4.00 -1.63
C TYR A 120 20.97 2.86 -0.69
N ASN A 121 20.44 2.93 0.54
CA ASN A 121 20.52 1.84 1.48
C ASN A 121 19.53 0.73 1.07
N PHE A 122 20.07 -0.42 0.66
CA PHE A 122 19.29 -1.58 0.22
C PHE A 122 18.22 -1.99 1.23
N PHE A 123 18.58 -2.13 2.51
CA PHE A 123 17.65 -2.56 3.56
C PHE A 123 16.59 -1.50 3.87
N GLY A 124 16.96 -0.23 3.81
CA GLY A 124 16.03 0.88 4.02
C GLY A 124 14.96 0.93 2.93
N LEU A 125 15.36 0.83 1.67
CA LEU A 125 14.44 0.82 0.54
C LEU A 125 13.54 -0.43 0.56
N LEU A 126 14.11 -1.59 0.85
CA LEU A 126 13.33 -2.84 1.01
C LEU A 126 12.30 -2.70 2.11
N GLY A 127 12.66 -2.11 3.26
CA GLY A 127 11.73 -1.84 4.37
C GLY A 127 10.55 -0.97 3.96
N ILE A 128 10.80 0.13 3.23
CA ILE A 128 9.73 1.00 2.72
C ILE A 128 8.81 0.25 1.77
N ILE A 129 9.36 -0.51 0.83
CA ILE A 129 8.57 -1.31 -0.12
C ILE A 129 7.69 -2.31 0.65
N LEU A 130 8.22 -3.00 1.66
CA LEU A 130 7.46 -3.94 2.48
C LEU A 130 6.34 -3.26 3.28
N ILE A 131 6.62 -2.10 3.87
CA ILE A 131 5.62 -1.33 4.63
C ILE A 131 4.48 -0.89 3.70
N VAL A 132 4.81 -0.28 2.56
CA VAL A 132 3.82 0.15 1.56
C VAL A 132 3.00 -1.04 1.08
N SER A 133 3.64 -2.20 0.86
CA SER A 133 2.98 -3.44 0.47
C SER A 133 1.95 -3.91 1.48
N LEU A 134 2.32 -3.93 2.74
CA LEU A 134 1.43 -4.37 3.82
C LEU A 134 0.22 -3.45 3.95
N PHE A 135 0.44 -2.13 3.89
CA PHE A 135 -0.65 -1.16 3.98
C PHE A 135 -1.57 -1.19 2.75
N SER A 136 -1.03 -1.39 1.55
CA SER A 136 -1.83 -1.57 0.33
C SER A 136 -2.77 -2.76 0.47
N VAL A 137 -2.27 -3.91 0.93
CA VAL A 137 -3.08 -5.12 1.09
C VAL A 137 -4.11 -5.01 2.21
N LEU A 138 -3.78 -4.31 3.31
CA LEU A 138 -4.70 -4.12 4.44
C LEU A 138 -5.77 -3.06 4.15
N GLY A 139 -5.46 -2.09 3.29
CA GLY A 139 -6.38 -1.00 2.94
C GLY A 139 -7.45 -1.36 1.90
N ASP A 140 -7.20 -2.40 1.16
CA ASP A 140 -8.11 -2.95 0.17
C ASP A 140 -9.13 -3.94 0.78
#